data_d1c716d1f5e0e3f54bf56dd132133803
#
_entry.id   d1c716d1f5e0e3f54bf56dd132133803
#
_cell.length_a   1.000
_cell.length_b   1.000
_cell.length_c   1.000
_cell.angle_alpha   90.00
_cell.angle_beta   90.00
_cell.angle_gamma   90.00
#
_symmetry.space_group_name_H-M   'P 1'
#
loop_
_entity.id
_entity.type
_entity.pdbx_description
1 polymer ?
#
loop_
_entity_poly.entity_id
_entity_poly.type
_entity_poly.pdbx_seq_one_letter_code
_entity_poly.pdbx_strand_id
1 'polypeptide(L)'
;MIKTFATALLGLSVIATATPAFAKVINIEANGQTFAFKPAVVMLKKGEATKLHFKATPGAPHGLNVPALGIKNLVITQAGANVTVKPMKAGTYPAPCTIVCGVGHSHMAMKFIVK
;
A
#
# COMPACT_ATOMS: atom_id res chain seq x y z
N MET A 1 -1.70 -25.89 -58.31
CA MET A 1 -1.82 -25.68 -57.83
C MET A 1 -1.72 -25.15 -56.89
N ILE A 2 -1.72 -24.61 -56.22
CA ILE A 2 -1.78 -24.19 -55.25
C ILE A 2 -1.72 -23.85 -54.27
N LYS A 3 -1.63 -23.63 -53.80
CA LYS A 3 -1.75 -23.43 -52.83
C LYS A 3 -1.49 -22.88 -51.84
N THR A 4 -1.55 -22.37 -51.30
CA THR A 4 -1.55 -21.99 -50.39
C THR A 4 -1.50 -21.62 -49.40
N PHE A 5 -1.40 -21.33 -48.88
CA PHE A 5 -1.48 -21.06 -47.85
C PHE A 5 -1.22 -20.54 -46.94
N ALA A 6 -1.29 -20.20 -46.44
CA ALA A 6 -1.22 -19.74 -45.52
C ALA A 6 -1.21 -19.42 -44.57
N THR A 7 -1.25 -19.34 -44.16
CA THR A 7 -1.32 -19.20 -43.22
C THR A 7 -1.00 -18.52 -42.37
N ALA A 8 -1.03 -18.06 -41.89
CA ALA A 8 -0.97 -17.49 -40.92
C ALA A 8 -0.88 -17.22 -39.94
N LEU A 9 -0.72 -17.06 -39.52
CA LEU A 9 -0.76 -16.85 -38.50
C LEU A 9 -0.58 -16.29 -37.67
N LEU A 10 -0.65 -16.01 -37.32
CA LEU A 10 -0.64 -15.58 -36.46
C LEU A 10 -0.41 -15.24 -35.53
N GLY A 11 -0.23 -14.99 -35.12
CA GLY A 11 0.01 -14.75 -34.16
C GLY A 11 -0.10 -14.25 -33.40
N LEU A 12 -0.33 -13.99 -32.89
CA LEU A 12 -0.57 -13.55 -31.98
C LEU A 12 -0.05 -13.15 -31.11
N SER A 13 0.13 -12.64 -30.76
CA SER A 13 0.71 -12.23 -30.06
C SER A 13 0.35 -11.65 -29.10
N VAL A 14 0.23 -11.83 -28.40
CA VAL A 14 -0.11 -11.50 -27.40
C VAL A 14 0.53 -10.81 -26.61
N ILE A 15 0.48 -10.05 -26.25
CA ILE A 15 1.01 -9.38 -25.57
C ILE A 15 0.63 -9.10 -24.40
N ALA A 16 0.92 -9.48 -23.73
CA ALA A 16 0.71 -9.41 -22.56
C ALA A 16 0.95 -8.21 -22.04
N THR A 17 0.38 -7.60 -21.79
CA THR A 17 0.63 -6.49 -21.31
C THR A 17 0.58 -6.43 -20.02
N ALA A 18 1.34 -6.45 -19.43
CA ALA A 18 1.38 -6.45 -18.20
C ALA A 18 0.92 -5.36 -17.58
N THR A 19 0.13 -5.38 -16.95
CA THR A 19 -0.27 -4.32 -16.35
C THR A 19 0.09 -4.39 -15.08
N PRO A 20 0.57 -3.66 -14.49
CA PRO A 20 1.02 -3.66 -13.31
C PRO A 20 0.24 -3.48 -12.36
N ALA A 21 -0.40 -3.79 -12.26
CA ALA A 21 -1.16 -3.67 -11.39
C ALA A 21 -0.74 -3.79 -10.08
N PHE A 22 -1.42 -3.39 -9.17
CA PHE A 22 -1.20 -3.62 -7.81
C PHE A 22 -1.86 -4.93 -7.55
N ALA A 23 -1.20 -5.80 -6.89
CA ALA A 23 -1.79 -7.06 -6.56
C ALA A 23 -2.98 -6.84 -5.65
N LYS A 24 -2.97 -5.75 -4.86
CA LYS A 24 -4.13 -5.44 -4.05
C LYS A 24 -4.09 -4.02 -3.54
N VAL A 25 -5.20 -3.56 -3.05
CA VAL A 25 -5.36 -2.26 -2.44
C VAL A 25 -5.82 -2.49 -1.01
N ILE A 26 -5.16 -1.88 -0.06
CA ILE A 26 -5.53 -2.01 1.35
C ILE A 26 -5.94 -0.63 1.86
N ASN A 27 -7.12 -0.55 2.45
CA ASN A 27 -7.62 0.70 3.00
C ASN A 27 -7.36 0.70 4.50
N ILE A 28 -6.77 1.77 4.99
CA ILE A 28 -6.41 1.90 6.39
C ILE A 28 -6.98 3.21 6.93
N GLU A 29 -7.71 3.13 8.01
CA GLU A 29 -8.26 4.30 8.66
C GLU A 29 -7.35 4.73 9.80
N ALA A 30 -7.04 6.01 9.87
CA ALA A 30 -6.36 6.59 11.01
C ALA A 30 -7.44 7.25 11.87
N ASN A 31 -7.83 6.58 12.94
CA ASN A 31 -8.92 7.06 13.77
C ASN A 31 -8.40 7.90 14.92
N GLY A 32 -8.68 9.19 14.87
CA GLY A 32 -8.21 10.13 15.88
C GLY A 32 -9.02 10.13 17.15
N GLN A 33 -10.16 9.44 17.18
CA GLN A 33 -10.97 9.38 18.39
C GLN A 33 -10.53 8.22 19.26
N THR A 34 -10.13 7.12 18.65
CA THR A 34 -9.66 5.95 19.37
C THR A 34 -8.14 5.85 19.39
N PHE A 35 -7.44 6.72 18.65
CA PHE A 35 -5.99 6.71 18.50
C PHE A 35 -5.52 5.35 18.02
N ALA A 36 -6.14 4.88 16.96
CA ALA A 36 -5.80 3.57 16.39
C ALA A 36 -5.84 3.61 14.87
N PHE A 37 -5.00 2.82 14.26
CA PHE A 37 -5.10 2.54 12.83
C PHE A 37 -5.92 1.28 12.66
N LYS A 38 -6.78 1.25 11.65
CA LYS A 38 -7.62 0.08 11.37
C LYS A 38 -7.48 -0.30 9.90
N PRO A 39 -6.93 -1.44 9.60
CA PRO A 39 -6.39 -2.43 10.52
C PRO A 39 -5.06 -1.98 11.14
N ALA A 40 -4.77 -2.45 12.31
CA ALA A 40 -3.54 -2.11 13.00
C ALA A 40 -2.37 -2.98 12.55
N VAL A 41 -2.64 -4.09 11.92
CA VAL A 41 -1.62 -4.98 11.39
C VAL A 41 -1.95 -5.24 9.94
N VAL A 42 -0.98 -4.97 9.06
CA VAL A 42 -1.16 -5.17 7.64
C VAL A 42 -0.13 -6.19 7.17
N MET A 43 -0.62 -7.21 6.51
CA MET A 43 0.24 -8.26 5.96
C MET A 43 0.59 -7.90 4.53
N LEU A 44 1.86 -7.91 4.19
CA LEU A 44 2.34 -7.63 2.86
C LEU A 44 3.15 -8.81 2.36
N LYS A 45 3.21 -8.95 1.04
CA LYS A 45 3.98 -10.02 0.43
C LYS A 45 5.23 -9.43 -0.18
N LYS A 46 6.36 -10.03 0.15
CA LYS A 46 7.64 -9.59 -0.39
C LYS A 46 7.62 -9.61 -1.91
N GLY A 47 8.07 -8.55 -2.51
CA GLY A 47 8.13 -8.43 -3.97
C GLY A 47 6.82 -8.06 -4.65
N GLU A 48 5.74 -7.93 -3.89
CA GLU A 48 4.46 -7.61 -4.47
C GLU A 48 4.11 -6.15 -4.25
N ALA A 49 3.70 -5.46 -5.27
CA ALA A 49 3.32 -4.06 -5.17
C ALA A 49 1.90 -3.98 -4.60
N THR A 50 1.74 -3.25 -3.52
CA THR A 50 0.45 -3.06 -2.87
C THR A 50 0.19 -1.57 -2.70
N LYS A 51 -1.01 -1.15 -3.02
CA LYS A 51 -1.39 0.24 -2.83
C LYS A 51 -2.04 0.37 -1.47
N LEU A 52 -1.52 1.25 -0.66
CA LEU A 52 -2.09 1.55 0.65
C LEU A 52 -2.84 2.87 0.54
N HIS A 53 -4.09 2.85 0.90
CA HIS A 53 -4.90 4.06 0.91
C HIS A 53 -5.26 4.37 2.36
N PHE A 54 -4.76 5.48 2.84
CA PHE A 54 -5.01 5.92 4.20
C PHE A 54 -6.03 7.04 4.21
N LYS A 55 -6.85 7.07 5.23
CA LYS A 55 -7.78 8.18 5.41
C LYS A 55 -7.98 8.40 6.89
N ALA A 56 -7.91 9.65 7.31
CA ALA A 56 -8.09 9.99 8.71
C ALA A 56 -9.54 10.37 8.99
N THR A 57 -9.98 10.15 10.21
CA THR A 57 -11.25 10.70 10.67
C THR A 57 -11.10 12.21 10.79
N PRO A 58 -12.20 12.97 10.85
CA PRO A 58 -12.10 14.42 11.00
C PRO A 58 -11.31 14.79 12.25
N GLY A 59 -10.48 15.79 12.13
CA GLY A 59 -9.67 16.27 13.23
C GLY A 59 -8.22 16.39 12.86
N ALA A 60 -7.34 16.10 13.79
CA ALA A 60 -5.92 16.27 13.59
C ALA A 60 -5.36 15.31 12.53
N PRO A 61 -4.31 15.71 11.83
CA PRO A 61 -3.68 14.81 10.91
C PRO A 61 -2.84 13.78 11.65
N HIS A 62 -2.51 12.71 10.98
CA HIS A 62 -1.66 11.66 11.50
C HIS A 62 -0.49 11.45 10.54
N GLY A 63 0.52 10.75 10.95
CA GLY A 63 1.68 10.54 10.10
C GLY A 63 2.30 9.18 10.25
N LEU A 64 2.99 8.74 9.23
CA LEU A 64 3.76 7.51 9.26
C LEU A 64 5.10 7.73 8.58
N ASN A 65 6.12 7.07 9.08
CA ASN A 65 7.43 7.10 8.46
C ASN A 65 8.04 5.71 8.58
N VAL A 66 8.06 4.98 7.48
CA VAL A 66 8.67 3.65 7.42
C VAL A 66 9.54 3.61 6.17
N PRO A 67 10.73 4.20 6.24
CA PRO A 67 11.57 4.33 5.05
C PRO A 67 11.88 2.99 4.39
N ALA A 68 11.99 1.94 5.15
CA ALA A 68 12.27 0.61 4.59
C ALA A 68 11.17 0.13 3.63
N LEU A 69 9.97 0.66 3.76
CA LEU A 69 8.86 0.34 2.86
C LEU A 69 8.59 1.47 1.88
N GLY A 70 9.41 2.52 1.89
CA GLY A 70 9.19 3.65 1.01
C GLY A 70 8.13 4.63 1.54
N ILE A 71 7.70 4.49 2.77
CA ILE A 71 6.76 5.41 3.38
C ILE A 71 7.57 6.47 4.10
N LYS A 72 7.66 7.68 3.51
CA LYS A 72 8.51 8.70 4.08
C LYS A 72 7.69 9.90 4.50
N ASN A 73 7.63 10.15 5.78
CA ASN A 73 6.94 11.31 6.34
C ASN A 73 5.55 11.50 5.72
N LEU A 74 4.80 10.44 5.62
CA LEU A 74 3.48 10.49 5.04
C LEU A 74 2.54 11.22 5.97
N VAL A 75 1.79 12.17 5.46
CA VAL A 75 0.80 12.90 6.24
C VAL A 75 -0.57 12.38 5.84
N ILE A 76 -1.34 11.93 6.81
CA ILE A 76 -2.66 11.37 6.58
C ILE A 76 -3.69 12.33 7.11
N THR A 77 -4.51 12.84 6.21
CA THR A 77 -5.58 13.77 6.57
C THR A 77 -6.92 13.16 6.19
N GLN A 78 -7.97 13.90 6.44
CA GLN A 78 -9.31 13.49 6.06
C GLN A 78 -9.43 13.35 4.53
N ALA A 79 -8.61 14.08 3.78
CA ALA A 79 -8.65 13.97 2.33
C ALA A 79 -8.03 12.65 1.85
N GLY A 80 -7.27 12.00 2.70
CA GLY A 80 -6.66 10.73 2.35
C GLY A 80 -5.25 10.84 1.83
N ALA A 81 -4.55 9.74 1.79
CA ALA A 81 -3.19 9.66 1.26
C ALA A 81 -2.99 8.27 0.65
N ASN A 82 -2.26 8.22 -0.45
CA ASN A 82 -1.98 6.96 -1.10
C ASN A 82 -0.49 6.75 -1.20
N VAL A 83 -0.06 5.53 -1.00
CA VAL A 83 1.33 5.19 -1.22
C VAL A 83 1.38 3.76 -1.72
N THR A 84 2.25 3.49 -2.67
CA THR A 84 2.46 2.14 -3.16
C THR A 84 3.73 1.60 -2.53
N VAL A 85 3.65 0.42 -1.94
CA VAL A 85 4.80 -0.21 -1.32
C VAL A 85 5.09 -1.51 -2.06
N LYS A 86 6.37 -1.81 -2.20
CA LYS A 86 6.82 -3.08 -2.77
C LYS A 86 7.95 -3.56 -1.89
N PRO A 87 7.62 -4.24 -0.79
CA PRO A 87 8.64 -4.60 0.18
C PRO A 87 9.60 -5.61 -0.41
N MET A 88 10.87 -5.40 -0.15
CA MET A 88 11.91 -6.27 -0.70
C MET A 88 12.52 -7.16 0.37
N LYS A 89 12.17 -6.97 1.62
CA LYS A 89 12.76 -7.77 2.68
C LYS A 89 11.68 -8.16 3.68
N ALA A 90 11.61 -9.44 3.98
CA ALA A 90 10.66 -9.94 4.97
C ALA A 90 11.00 -9.40 6.36
N GLY A 91 10.02 -9.23 7.17
CA GLY A 91 10.22 -8.75 8.53
C GLY A 91 8.99 -8.03 9.07
N THR A 92 9.13 -7.51 10.27
CA THR A 92 8.07 -6.73 10.91
C THR A 92 8.53 -5.29 10.99
N TYR A 93 7.70 -4.39 10.51
CA TYR A 93 8.02 -2.97 10.43
C TYR A 93 7.02 -2.19 11.27
N PRO A 94 7.43 -1.72 12.45
CA PRO A 94 6.52 -0.94 13.28
C PRO A 94 6.34 0.46 12.69
N ALA A 95 5.18 1.01 12.85
CA ALA A 95 4.84 2.31 12.28
C ALA A 95 4.03 3.12 13.30
N PRO A 96 4.70 3.75 14.24
CA PRO A 96 4.02 4.62 15.19
C PRO A 96 3.62 5.92 14.49
N CYS A 97 2.55 6.54 14.95
CA CYS A 97 2.13 7.83 14.42
C CYS A 97 3.21 8.86 14.70
N THR A 98 3.60 9.60 13.66
CA THR A 98 4.71 10.54 13.77
C THR A 98 4.29 11.99 14.02
N ILE A 99 3.01 12.29 13.93
CA ILE A 99 2.51 13.63 14.14
C ILE A 99 1.72 13.63 15.44
N VAL A 100 2.02 14.55 16.34
CA VAL A 100 1.29 14.63 17.60
C VAL A 100 -0.14 14.94 17.27
N CYS A 101 -1.03 14.01 17.53
CA CYS A 101 -2.40 14.08 17.09
C CYS A 101 -3.40 14.09 18.23
N GLY A 102 -2.96 14.25 19.45
CA GLY A 102 -3.83 14.32 20.62
C GLY A 102 -3.27 13.52 21.77
N VAL A 103 -4.07 13.38 22.82
CA VAL A 103 -3.60 12.75 24.05
C VAL A 103 -3.21 11.29 23.91
N GLY A 104 -3.77 10.59 22.95
CA GLY A 104 -3.45 9.18 22.73
C GLY A 104 -2.34 8.94 21.71
N HIS A 105 -1.65 10.01 21.26
CA HIS A 105 -0.61 9.89 20.26
C HIS A 105 0.44 8.85 20.59
N SER A 106 0.87 8.77 21.83
CA SER A 106 1.94 7.83 22.19
C SER A 106 1.56 6.38 22.04
N HIS A 107 0.27 6.07 21.94
CA HIS A 107 -0.19 4.71 21.80
C HIS A 107 -0.65 4.41 20.36
N MET A 108 -0.69 5.40 19.51
CA MET A 108 -1.19 5.22 18.16
C MET A 108 -0.11 4.66 17.26
N ALA A 109 -0.27 3.43 16.86
CA ALA A 109 0.73 2.76 16.04
C ALA A 109 0.09 1.63 15.25
N MET A 110 0.72 1.27 14.15
CA MET A 110 0.36 0.08 13.39
C MET A 110 1.65 -0.67 13.07
N LYS A 111 1.55 -1.80 12.42
CA LYS A 111 2.72 -2.49 11.94
C LYS A 111 2.45 -3.21 10.64
N PHE A 112 3.49 -3.35 9.85
CA PHE A 112 3.44 -4.09 8.61
C PHE A 112 4.26 -5.37 8.81
N ILE A 113 3.70 -6.48 8.40
CA ILE A 113 4.41 -7.76 8.45
C ILE A 113 4.60 -8.22 7.02
N VAL A 114 5.84 -8.37 6.61
CA VAL A 114 6.19 -8.78 5.25
C VAL A 114 6.66 -10.22 5.28
N LYS A 115 6.04 -11.04 4.47
CA LYS A 115 6.43 -12.45 4.38
C LYS A 115 6.84 -12.83 2.97
#